data_07580779c6cee49a21807bd92d0c0808
#
_entry.id   07580779c6cee49a21807bd92d0c0808
#
_cell.length_a   1.000
_cell.length_b   1.000
_cell.length_c   1.000
_cell.angle_alpha   90.00
_cell.angle_beta   90.00
_cell.angle_gamma   90.00
#
_symmetry.space_group_name_H-M   'P 1'
#
loop_
_entity.id
_entity.type
_entity.pdbx_description
1 polymer ?
#
loop_
_entity_poly.entity_id
_entity_poly.type
_entity_poly.pdbx_seq_one_letter_code
_entity_poly.pdbx_strand_id
1 'polypeptide(L)'
;MGPLLLQFPYVARGQDAHENEHGSEFLDRLAKFLPQLPSENFRFAVEVRNGRWLREALVDLLREHSVALVLNKYYTMPDFGEVRERMDPVTADLLYLRFLGNRKRMDEHVEGLISRGEKQRHWDKLIWDRGVETRALGATGARDDGAGTRG
;
A
#
# COMPACT_ATOMS: atom_id res chain seq x y z
N MET A 1 -2.69 -20.67 -5.29
CA MET A 1 -3.75 -19.85 -4.67
C MET A 1 -3.09 -18.61 -4.09
N GLY A 2 -3.64 -17.41 -4.30
CA GLY A 2 -3.13 -16.17 -3.70
C GLY A 2 -3.46 -16.07 -2.20
N PRO A 3 -2.87 -15.11 -1.47
CA PRO A 3 -3.14 -14.92 -0.05
C PRO A 3 -4.57 -14.42 0.19
N LEU A 4 -5.13 -14.80 1.33
CA LEU A 4 -6.38 -14.24 1.84
C LEU A 4 -6.08 -12.89 2.47
N LEU A 5 -6.76 -11.84 2.01
CA LEU A 5 -6.55 -10.48 2.47
C LEU A 5 -7.45 -10.10 3.64
N LEU A 6 -6.84 -9.75 4.75
CA LEU A 6 -7.48 -9.16 5.93
C LEU A 6 -7.27 -7.64 5.86
N GLN A 7 -8.28 -6.91 5.43
CA GLN A 7 -8.20 -5.46 5.28
C GLN A 7 -8.88 -4.74 6.43
N PHE A 8 -8.13 -3.90 7.12
CA PHE A 8 -8.64 -3.04 8.19
C PHE A 8 -8.87 -1.62 7.66
N PRO A 9 -10.09 -1.07 7.86
CA PRO A 9 -10.45 0.24 7.34
C PRO A 9 -9.65 1.36 8.02
N TYR A 10 -9.64 2.53 7.40
CA TYR A 10 -9.16 3.75 8.03
C TYR A 10 -10.10 4.15 9.17
N VAL A 11 -9.54 4.35 10.35
CA VAL A 11 -10.24 4.92 11.50
C VAL A 11 -9.84 6.39 11.59
N ALA A 12 -10.82 7.28 11.39
CA ALA A 12 -10.61 8.72 11.52
C ALA A 12 -10.24 9.07 12.96
N ARG A 13 -9.51 10.15 13.14
CA ARG A 13 -9.28 10.72 14.47
C ARG A 13 -10.62 11.04 15.11
N GLY A 14 -10.95 10.35 16.22
CA GLY A 14 -11.96 10.81 17.13
C GLY A 14 -11.54 12.15 17.73
N GLN A 15 -12.50 12.95 18.20
CA GLN A 15 -12.19 14.18 18.94
C GLN A 15 -11.52 13.90 20.31
N ASP A 16 -11.34 12.64 20.66
CA ASP A 16 -10.82 12.17 21.93
C ASP A 16 -9.31 11.89 21.83
N ALA A 17 -8.58 12.32 22.84
CA ALA A 17 -7.12 12.31 22.95
C ALA A 17 -6.45 10.91 22.97
N HIS A 18 -7.19 9.82 22.75
CA HIS A 18 -6.75 8.43 22.91
C HIS A 18 -6.25 7.74 21.64
N GLU A 19 -5.73 8.49 20.67
CA GLU A 19 -5.26 7.92 19.39
C GLU A 19 -4.17 6.84 19.51
N ASN A 20 -3.36 6.91 20.56
CA ASN A 20 -2.33 5.89 20.80
C ASN A 20 -2.94 4.59 21.35
N GLU A 21 -4.07 4.67 22.05
CA GLU A 21 -4.78 3.52 22.60
C GLU A 21 -5.42 2.68 21.51
N HIS A 22 -6.01 3.29 20.48
CA HIS A 22 -6.59 2.53 19.37
C HIS A 22 -5.55 1.73 18.56
N GLY A 23 -4.31 2.22 18.47
CA GLY A 23 -3.22 1.49 17.81
C GLY A 23 -2.72 0.30 18.63
N SER A 24 -2.62 0.44 19.97
CA SER A 24 -2.24 -0.64 20.86
C SER A 24 -3.36 -1.66 20.99
N GLU A 25 -4.61 -1.23 21.15
CA GLU A 25 -5.78 -2.08 21.18
C GLU A 25 -5.94 -2.90 19.88
N PHE A 26 -5.68 -2.29 18.73
CA PHE A 26 -5.67 -3.00 17.44
C PHE A 26 -4.61 -4.11 17.43
N LEU A 27 -3.38 -3.81 17.86
CA LEU A 27 -2.31 -4.80 17.92
C LEU A 27 -2.63 -5.93 18.89
N ASP A 28 -3.18 -5.62 20.07
CA ASP A 28 -3.58 -6.63 21.06
C ASP A 28 -4.67 -7.57 20.54
N ARG A 29 -5.63 -7.03 19.81
CA ARG A 29 -6.68 -7.81 19.16
C ARG A 29 -6.11 -8.66 18.02
N LEU A 30 -5.24 -8.08 17.22
CA LEU A 30 -4.58 -8.79 16.12
C LEU A 30 -3.71 -9.94 16.65
N ALA A 31 -2.95 -9.71 17.72
CA ALA A 31 -2.11 -10.74 18.35
C ALA A 31 -2.93 -11.92 18.88
N LYS A 32 -4.15 -11.69 19.35
CA LYS A 32 -5.07 -12.76 19.76
C LYS A 32 -5.73 -13.47 18.59
N PHE A 33 -5.86 -12.80 17.47
CA PHE A 33 -6.55 -13.32 16.29
C PHE A 33 -5.63 -14.14 15.38
N LEU A 34 -4.41 -13.68 15.12
CA LEU A 34 -3.49 -14.34 14.18
C LEU A 34 -3.23 -15.81 14.48
N PRO A 35 -3.03 -16.24 15.74
CA PRO A 35 -2.84 -17.66 16.07
C PRO A 35 -4.02 -18.56 15.73
N GLN A 36 -5.22 -17.98 15.50
CA GLN A 36 -6.43 -18.73 15.18
C GLN A 36 -6.59 -18.97 13.67
N LEU A 37 -5.74 -18.36 12.85
CA LEU A 37 -5.79 -18.52 11.41
C LEU A 37 -5.25 -19.89 11.00
N PRO A 38 -5.89 -20.58 10.03
CA PRO A 38 -5.41 -21.86 9.50
C PRO A 38 -4.22 -21.64 8.54
N SER A 39 -3.12 -21.12 9.07
CA SER A 39 -1.93 -20.72 8.30
C SER A 39 -1.20 -21.91 7.66
N GLU A 40 -1.47 -23.12 8.10
CA GLU A 40 -0.96 -24.35 7.47
C GLU A 40 -1.54 -24.58 6.07
N ASN A 41 -2.78 -24.12 5.85
CA ASN A 41 -3.51 -24.37 4.60
C ASN A 41 -3.58 -23.14 3.68
N PHE A 42 -3.49 -21.96 4.27
CA PHE A 42 -3.68 -20.69 3.56
C PHE A 42 -2.60 -19.68 3.91
N ARG A 43 -2.24 -18.87 2.93
CA ARG A 43 -1.43 -17.66 3.15
C ARG A 43 -2.36 -16.51 3.50
N PHE A 44 -1.95 -15.70 4.45
CA PHE A 44 -2.69 -14.52 4.86
C PHE A 44 -1.88 -13.26 4.62
N ALA A 45 -2.58 -12.17 4.37
CA ALA A 45 -1.99 -10.85 4.24
C ALA A 45 -2.85 -9.84 5.00
N VAL A 46 -2.20 -8.94 5.73
CA VAL A 46 -2.85 -7.87 6.53
C VAL A 46 -2.60 -6.53 5.87
N GLU A 47 -3.68 -5.82 5.57
CA GLU A 47 -3.66 -4.44 5.09
C GLU A 47 -4.20 -3.50 6.15
N VAL A 48 -3.39 -2.54 6.56
CA VAL A 48 -3.82 -1.41 7.39
C VAL A 48 -3.91 -0.15 6.54
N ARG A 49 -4.84 0.75 6.89
CA ARG A 49 -5.03 2.05 6.21
C ARG A 49 -4.74 3.24 7.11
N ASN A 50 -4.24 2.98 8.31
CA ASN A 50 -3.71 4.00 9.22
C ASN A 50 -2.18 3.94 9.23
N GLY A 51 -1.51 4.95 8.68
CA GLY A 51 -0.05 5.02 8.63
C GLY A 51 0.60 4.98 10.02
N ARG A 52 -0.13 5.39 11.06
CA ARG A 52 0.33 5.31 12.45
C ARG A 52 0.36 3.90 13.04
N TRP A 53 -0.41 2.99 12.47
CA TRP A 53 -0.38 1.58 12.87
C TRP A 53 0.78 0.83 12.24
N LEU A 54 1.37 1.40 11.18
CA LEU A 54 2.56 0.84 10.53
C LEU A 54 3.80 1.14 11.37
N ARG A 55 4.08 0.28 12.33
CA ARG A 55 5.18 0.34 13.28
C ARG A 55 5.91 -1.00 13.35
N GLU A 56 7.12 -1.00 13.89
CA GLU A 56 7.92 -2.21 14.14
C GLU A 56 7.09 -3.30 14.84
N ALA A 57 6.33 -2.93 15.88
CA ALA A 57 5.49 -3.88 16.60
C ALA A 57 4.46 -4.62 15.73
N LEU A 58 3.90 -3.96 14.72
CA LEU A 58 3.02 -4.63 13.75
C LEU A 58 3.82 -5.57 12.84
N VAL A 59 4.96 -5.10 12.35
CA VAL A 59 5.84 -5.87 11.47
C VAL A 59 6.32 -7.14 12.17
N ASP A 60 6.78 -7.02 13.42
CA ASP A 60 7.26 -8.14 14.22
C ASP A 60 6.15 -9.16 14.51
N LEU A 61 4.96 -8.67 14.89
CA LEU A 61 3.79 -9.52 15.10
C LEU A 61 3.41 -10.31 13.83
N LEU A 62 3.37 -9.65 12.67
CA LEU A 62 3.06 -10.31 11.40
C LEU A 62 4.13 -11.32 11.01
N ARG A 63 5.40 -11.00 11.25
CA ARG A 63 6.55 -11.89 10.98
C ARG A 63 6.51 -13.14 11.85
N GLU A 64 6.20 -13.00 13.14
CA GLU A 64 6.04 -14.11 14.07
C GLU A 64 5.01 -15.13 13.57
N HIS A 65 3.94 -14.66 12.93
CA HIS A 65 2.87 -15.50 12.41
C HIS A 65 2.98 -15.81 10.90
N SER A 66 4.08 -15.42 10.24
CA SER A 66 4.28 -15.61 8.80
C SER A 66 3.13 -15.03 7.95
N VAL A 67 2.54 -13.92 8.40
CA VAL A 67 1.48 -13.19 7.71
C VAL A 67 2.09 -12.02 6.93
N ALA A 68 1.75 -11.88 5.65
CA ALA A 68 2.31 -10.83 4.82
C ALA A 68 1.78 -9.44 5.21
N LEU A 69 2.66 -8.47 5.36
CA LEU A 69 2.26 -7.06 5.39
C LEU A 69 1.92 -6.59 3.98
N VAL A 70 0.73 -6.02 3.80
CA VAL A 70 0.37 -5.37 2.54
C VAL A 70 0.87 -3.94 2.54
N LEU A 71 1.76 -3.62 1.62
CA LEU A 71 2.12 -2.25 1.32
C LEU A 71 1.11 -1.68 0.32
N ASN A 72 0.41 -0.64 0.72
CA ASN A 72 -0.58 0.00 -0.14
C ASN A 72 -0.27 1.48 -0.35
N LYS A 73 -0.52 1.97 -1.55
CA LYS A 73 -0.43 3.38 -1.87
C LYS A 73 -1.79 4.05 -1.63
N TYR A 74 -2.14 4.18 -0.35
CA TYR A 74 -3.35 4.88 0.09
C TYR A 74 -2.97 6.25 0.66
N TYR A 75 -3.84 7.24 0.54
CA TYR A 75 -3.53 8.64 0.89
C TYR A 75 -3.14 8.89 2.36
N THR A 76 -3.48 7.96 3.27
CA THR A 76 -3.11 8.02 4.70
C THR A 76 -1.86 7.19 5.03
N MET A 77 -1.28 6.52 4.04
CA MET A 77 -0.13 5.64 4.22
C MET A 77 1.14 6.30 3.70
N PRO A 78 2.29 6.00 4.31
CA PRO A 78 3.58 6.44 3.81
C PRO A 78 3.89 5.79 2.44
N ASP A 79 4.75 6.41 1.66
CA ASP A 79 5.24 5.83 0.42
C ASP A 79 6.11 4.58 0.69
N PHE A 80 6.20 3.68 -0.29
CA PHE A 80 6.96 2.43 -0.15
C PHE A 80 8.44 2.66 0.17
N GLY A 81 9.04 3.72 -0.38
CA GLY A 81 10.40 4.13 -0.05
C GLY A 81 10.56 4.50 1.43
N GLU A 82 9.67 5.34 1.93
CA GLU A 82 9.66 5.75 3.34
C GLU A 82 9.49 4.56 4.30
N VAL A 83 8.62 3.59 3.93
CA VAL A 83 8.47 2.37 4.74
C VAL A 83 9.77 1.59 4.80
N ARG A 84 10.41 1.37 3.64
CA ARG A 84 11.65 0.61 3.54
C ARG A 84 12.83 1.26 4.26
N GLU A 85 12.88 2.58 4.31
CA GLU A 85 13.90 3.32 5.05
C GLU A 85 13.75 3.17 6.57
N ARG A 86 12.52 2.95 7.03
CA ARG A 86 12.17 2.91 8.45
C ARG A 86 12.16 1.49 9.02
N MET A 87 11.80 0.50 8.22
CA MET A 87 11.62 -0.89 8.66
C MET A 87 11.73 -1.86 7.50
N ASP A 88 12.02 -3.12 7.78
CA ASP A 88 11.91 -4.20 6.80
C ASP A 88 10.45 -4.68 6.69
N PRO A 89 9.75 -4.39 5.59
CA PRO A 89 8.34 -4.73 5.44
C PRO A 89 8.09 -6.20 5.07
N VAL A 90 9.13 -7.01 4.88
CA VAL A 90 8.98 -8.42 4.52
C VAL A 90 8.70 -9.24 5.78
N THR A 91 7.45 -9.68 5.93
CA THR A 91 6.96 -10.40 7.11
C THR A 91 6.59 -11.85 6.82
N ALA A 92 6.60 -12.28 5.58
CA ALA A 92 6.29 -13.64 5.12
C ALA A 92 7.11 -13.98 3.87
N ASP A 93 6.86 -15.17 3.30
CA ASP A 93 7.48 -15.65 2.06
C ASP A 93 6.96 -14.94 0.79
N LEU A 94 6.12 -13.94 0.94
CA LEU A 94 5.57 -13.15 -0.15
C LEU A 94 5.54 -11.65 0.18
N LEU A 95 5.69 -10.82 -0.84
CA LEU A 95 5.49 -9.38 -0.77
C LEU A 95 4.18 -9.03 -1.48
N TYR A 96 3.28 -8.33 -0.79
CA TYR A 96 2.01 -7.93 -1.37
C TYR A 96 1.93 -6.40 -1.50
N LEU A 97 1.91 -5.92 -2.74
CA LEU A 97 1.80 -4.51 -3.06
C LEU A 97 0.43 -4.20 -3.65
N ARG A 98 -0.21 -3.13 -3.19
CA ARG A 98 -1.48 -2.63 -3.74
C ARG A 98 -1.37 -1.18 -4.18
N PHE A 99 -1.50 -0.97 -5.47
CA PHE A 99 -1.54 0.35 -6.08
C PHE A 99 -3.00 0.80 -6.19
N LEU A 100 -3.44 1.65 -5.28
CA LEU A 100 -4.84 2.12 -5.21
C LEU A 100 -5.09 3.43 -5.98
N GLY A 101 -4.07 3.92 -6.68
CA GLY A 101 -4.14 5.17 -7.42
C GLY A 101 -4.06 6.42 -6.53
N ASN A 102 -4.07 7.58 -7.16
CA ASN A 102 -4.11 8.87 -6.46
C ASN A 102 -5.56 9.26 -6.19
N ARG A 103 -6.02 9.06 -4.96
CA ARG A 103 -7.41 9.32 -4.56
C ARG A 103 -7.84 10.75 -4.85
N LYS A 104 -7.01 11.75 -4.58
CA LYS A 104 -7.37 13.15 -4.84
C LYS A 104 -7.71 13.37 -6.31
N ARG A 105 -6.86 12.85 -7.21
CA ARG A 105 -7.14 12.93 -8.66
C ARG A 105 -8.38 12.13 -9.06
N MET A 106 -8.65 11.03 -8.39
CA MET A 106 -9.86 10.23 -8.63
C MET A 106 -11.11 10.99 -8.17
N ASP A 107 -11.07 11.57 -6.97
CA ASP A 107 -12.18 12.34 -6.43
C ASP A 107 -12.46 13.59 -7.30
N GLU A 108 -11.43 14.35 -7.69
CA GLU A 108 -11.55 15.49 -8.62
C GLU A 108 -12.15 15.09 -9.98
N HIS A 109 -11.76 13.93 -10.48
CA HIS A 109 -12.30 13.42 -11.74
C HIS A 109 -13.77 13.02 -11.61
N VAL A 110 -14.13 12.34 -10.52
CA VAL A 110 -15.52 11.94 -10.23
C VAL A 110 -16.42 13.15 -10.06
N GLU A 111 -15.97 14.15 -9.30
CA GLU A 111 -16.69 15.42 -9.15
C GLU A 111 -16.89 16.11 -10.50
N GLY A 112 -15.85 16.11 -11.34
CA GLY A 112 -15.93 16.62 -12.70
C GLY A 112 -16.93 15.86 -13.61
N LEU A 113 -17.04 14.54 -13.45
CA LEU A 113 -18.03 13.72 -14.18
C LEU A 113 -19.45 13.98 -13.69
N ILE A 114 -19.65 14.05 -12.37
CA ILE A 114 -20.95 14.33 -11.75
C ILE A 114 -21.44 15.71 -12.19
N SER A 115 -20.57 16.72 -12.17
CA SER A 115 -20.94 18.09 -12.58
C SER A 115 -21.34 18.20 -14.06
N ARG A 116 -20.84 17.30 -14.92
CA ARG A 116 -21.22 17.22 -16.34
C ARG A 116 -22.38 16.26 -16.63
N GLY A 117 -22.95 15.61 -15.60
CA GLY A 117 -24.01 14.62 -15.76
C GLY A 117 -23.57 13.34 -16.47
N GLU A 118 -22.27 13.08 -16.53
CA GLU A 118 -21.71 11.90 -17.19
C GLU A 118 -21.79 10.68 -16.29
N LYS A 119 -22.22 9.53 -16.85
CA LYS A 119 -22.22 8.27 -16.10
C LYS A 119 -20.80 7.70 -15.96
N GLN A 120 -20.50 7.27 -14.77
CA GLN A 120 -19.20 6.75 -14.28
C GLN A 120 -18.78 5.43 -14.98
N ARG A 121 -18.41 5.46 -16.27
CA ARG A 121 -18.11 4.24 -17.04
C ARG A 121 -16.61 4.02 -17.33
N HIS A 122 -15.70 4.84 -16.81
CA HIS A 122 -14.29 4.80 -17.27
C HIS A 122 -13.25 4.83 -16.16
N TRP A 123 -13.48 4.07 -15.09
CA TRP A 123 -12.49 3.91 -14.02
C TRP A 123 -11.18 3.26 -14.52
N ASP A 124 -11.29 2.32 -15.44
CA ASP A 124 -10.19 1.65 -16.11
C ASP A 124 -9.29 2.63 -16.87
N LYS A 125 -9.86 3.59 -17.58
CA LYS A 125 -9.09 4.62 -18.30
C LYS A 125 -8.30 5.55 -17.38
N LEU A 126 -8.83 5.88 -16.19
CA LEU A 126 -8.15 6.72 -15.23
C LEU A 126 -6.89 6.09 -14.66
N ILE A 127 -6.88 4.78 -14.54
CA ILE A 127 -5.74 4.02 -14.01
C ILE A 127 -4.67 3.84 -15.08
N TRP A 128 -5.06 3.68 -16.36
CA TRP A 128 -4.14 3.30 -17.44
C TRP A 128 -3.81 4.42 -18.42
N ASP A 129 -4.75 5.29 -18.77
CA ASP A 129 -4.57 6.30 -19.84
C ASP A 129 -3.70 7.50 -19.45
N ARG A 130 -3.52 7.73 -18.19
CA ARG A 130 -2.47 8.66 -17.76
C ARG A 130 -1.36 7.83 -17.16
N GLY A 131 -0.58 7.25 -18.07
CA GLY A 131 0.68 6.68 -17.74
C GLY A 131 1.36 7.54 -16.68
N VAL A 132 1.11 7.16 -15.44
CA VAL A 132 1.91 7.65 -14.35
C VAL A 132 3.29 7.20 -14.74
N GLU A 133 3.88 8.11 -15.56
CA GLU A 133 5.31 8.26 -15.57
C GLU A 133 6.11 6.97 -15.50
N THR A 134 5.98 6.16 -16.54
CA THR A 134 7.07 5.30 -16.97
C THR A 134 8.34 6.12 -17.30
N ARG A 135 8.32 7.44 -17.11
CA ARG A 135 9.49 8.30 -17.28
C ARG A 135 10.54 8.15 -16.19
N ALA A 136 10.21 7.63 -15.03
CA ALA A 136 11.20 7.49 -13.96
C ALA A 136 12.03 6.21 -14.03
N LEU A 137 11.65 5.23 -14.86
CA LEU A 137 12.39 3.97 -15.01
C LEU A 137 13.20 3.85 -16.30
N GLY A 138 13.12 4.82 -17.20
CA GLY A 138 13.77 4.79 -18.51
C GLY A 138 15.00 5.68 -18.70
N ALA A 139 15.41 6.44 -17.67
CA ALA A 139 16.44 7.48 -17.84
C ALA A 139 17.84 7.10 -17.30
N THR A 140 18.11 5.83 -17.10
CA THR A 140 19.47 5.38 -16.77
C THR A 140 19.93 4.33 -17.78
N GLY A 141 20.56 4.78 -18.88
CA GLY A 141 21.24 3.82 -19.74
C GLY A 141 21.38 4.17 -21.21
N ALA A 142 21.56 5.42 -21.58
CA ALA A 142 22.19 5.74 -22.86
C ALA A 142 23.58 6.32 -22.56
N ARG A 143 24.59 5.46 -22.48
CA ARG A 143 25.98 5.88 -22.63
C ARG A 143 26.18 6.17 -24.10
N ASP A 144 26.45 7.41 -24.37
CA ASP A 144 26.95 7.89 -25.62
C ASP A 144 28.40 7.37 -25.79
N ASP A 145 28.56 6.28 -26.51
CA ASP A 145 29.87 5.82 -26.97
C ASP A 145 30.20 6.56 -28.27
N GLY A 146 30.63 7.79 -28.07
CA GLY A 146 31.27 8.56 -29.14
C GLY A 146 32.58 7.92 -29.62
N ALA A 147 32.48 7.02 -30.58
CA ALA A 147 33.64 6.55 -31.32
C ALA A 147 33.98 7.57 -32.42
N GLY A 148 34.97 8.39 -32.14
CA GLY A 148 35.61 9.19 -33.15
C GLY A 148 36.39 8.32 -34.14
N THR A 149 36.07 8.47 -35.39
CA THR A 149 36.96 7.97 -36.47
C THR A 149 37.57 9.15 -37.17
N ARG A 150 38.86 9.25 -37.02
CA ARG A 150 39.70 10.07 -37.91
C ARG A 150 40.08 9.22 -39.14
N GLY A 151 40.03 9.79 -40.27
CA GLY A 151 40.61 9.36 -41.51
C GLY A 151 40.65 10.53 -42.45
#